data_0e9f6d69dbedfbbf9d8720832a8d99c6
#
_entry.id   0e9f6d69dbedfbbf9d8720832a8d99c6
#
_cell.length_a   1.000
_cell.length_b   1.000
_cell.length_c   1.000
_cell.angle_alpha   90.00
_cell.angle_beta   90.00
_cell.angle_gamma   90.00
#
_symmetry.space_group_name_H-M   'P 1'
#
loop_
_entity.id
_entity.type
_entity.pdbx_description
1 polymer ?
#
loop_
_entity_poly.entity_id
_entity_poly.type
_entity_poly.pdbx_seq_one_letter_code
_entity_poly.pdbx_strand_id
1 'polypeptide(L)'
;MAVLVTGAKGMLGQDLCPILEDAGYEVIETDVDTLDITNAEQVKQVLEECKPEIVIHCAAYTNVDKAEEDLKTAELINVTGTENIADACGKLGITLVYISTDYVFNGCNTVPYKPDDMPNPINNYGQTKYEGEEAVRSFCEKYYIARTSWLYGHHGKNFVETMISLKDKDVLKVVDDQIGCPTWTVELANGILKLLNKPYGTYHVCGSGHTSWYGFAKEIFLSLIHISEPTRLRCI
;
A
#
# COMPACT_ATOMS: atom_id res chain seq x y z
N MET A 1 -5.72 4.70 22.23
CA MET A 1 -5.44 5.58 21.08
C MET A 1 -6.24 5.05 19.90
N ALA A 2 -7.19 5.84 19.40
CA ALA A 2 -8.06 5.41 18.31
C ALA A 2 -7.40 5.65 16.95
N VAL A 3 -7.47 4.64 16.08
CA VAL A 3 -6.92 4.65 14.71
C VAL A 3 -8.02 4.33 13.73
N LEU A 4 -8.30 5.23 12.79
CA LEU A 4 -9.22 4.98 11.71
C LEU A 4 -8.44 4.48 10.49
N VAL A 5 -8.86 3.36 9.91
CA VAL A 5 -8.27 2.76 8.70
C VAL A 5 -9.27 2.86 7.57
N THR A 6 -8.91 3.55 6.48
CA THR A 6 -9.72 3.55 5.25
C THR A 6 -9.27 2.41 4.34
N GLY A 7 -10.19 1.81 3.58
CA GLY A 7 -9.87 0.65 2.76
C GLY A 7 -9.52 -0.59 3.61
N ALA A 8 -10.17 -0.73 4.76
CA ALA A 8 -9.93 -1.81 5.72
C ALA A 8 -10.21 -3.21 5.14
N LYS A 9 -11.12 -3.32 4.16
CA LYS A 9 -11.41 -4.58 3.45
C LYS A 9 -10.43 -4.88 2.31
N GLY A 10 -9.50 -3.96 2.04
CA GLY A 10 -8.44 -4.14 1.04
C GLY A 10 -7.34 -5.11 1.49
N MET A 11 -6.42 -5.44 0.58
CA MET A 11 -5.32 -6.38 0.84
C MET A 11 -4.48 -6.00 2.08
N LEU A 12 -4.08 -4.74 2.19
CA LEU A 12 -3.32 -4.25 3.34
C LEU A 12 -4.20 -4.10 4.58
N GLY A 13 -5.41 -3.54 4.44
CA GLY A 13 -6.29 -3.26 5.57
C GLY A 13 -6.61 -4.50 6.39
N GLN A 14 -6.89 -5.63 5.73
CA GLN A 14 -7.21 -6.90 6.39
C GLN A 14 -6.07 -7.48 7.23
N ASP A 15 -4.81 -7.22 6.87
CA ASP A 15 -3.65 -7.62 7.68
C ASP A 15 -3.26 -6.54 8.70
N LEU A 16 -3.51 -5.27 8.39
CA LEU A 16 -3.12 -4.13 9.22
C LEU A 16 -4.03 -4.00 10.47
N CYS A 17 -5.35 -4.12 10.30
CA CYS A 17 -6.29 -3.91 11.40
C CYS A 17 -6.03 -4.84 12.59
N PRO A 18 -5.90 -6.19 12.42
CA PRO A 18 -5.56 -7.08 13.53
C PRO A 18 -4.21 -6.76 14.18
N ILE A 19 -3.20 -6.36 13.39
CA ILE A 19 -1.87 -6.00 13.90
C ILE A 19 -1.93 -4.73 14.78
N LEU A 20 -2.77 -3.76 14.40
CA LEU A 20 -3.00 -2.56 15.21
C LEU A 20 -3.74 -2.90 16.52
N GLU A 21 -4.75 -3.77 16.48
CA GLU A 21 -5.48 -4.23 17.64
C GLU A 21 -4.56 -4.98 18.62
N ASP A 22 -3.72 -5.89 18.12
CA ASP A 22 -2.73 -6.62 18.91
C ASP A 22 -1.69 -5.67 19.55
N ALA A 23 -1.41 -4.54 18.90
CA ALA A 23 -0.56 -3.48 19.44
C ALA A 23 -1.27 -2.56 20.45
N GLY A 24 -2.55 -2.79 20.73
CA GLY A 24 -3.35 -2.07 21.73
C GLY A 24 -4.01 -0.80 21.22
N TYR A 25 -4.17 -0.64 19.92
CA TYR A 25 -4.97 0.45 19.33
C TYR A 25 -6.46 0.07 19.29
N GLU A 26 -7.32 1.07 19.43
CA GLU A 26 -8.75 0.95 19.13
C GLU A 26 -8.92 1.21 17.62
N VAL A 27 -9.22 0.18 16.84
CA VAL A 27 -9.28 0.27 15.38
C VAL A 27 -10.71 0.56 14.92
N ILE A 28 -10.85 1.60 14.11
CA ILE A 28 -12.11 1.98 13.44
C ILE A 28 -11.93 1.63 11.96
N GLU A 29 -12.51 0.52 11.55
CA GLU A 29 -12.44 0.05 10.17
C GLU A 29 -13.46 0.78 9.30
N THR A 30 -12.98 1.35 8.18
CA THR A 30 -13.86 1.95 7.17
C THR A 30 -13.50 1.48 5.77
N ASP A 31 -14.52 1.39 4.93
CA ASP A 31 -14.37 1.07 3.51
C ASP A 31 -15.45 1.82 2.71
N VAL A 32 -15.49 1.70 1.38
CA VAL A 32 -16.38 2.46 0.50
C VAL A 32 -17.87 2.40 0.90
N ASP A 33 -18.30 1.33 1.54
CA ASP A 33 -19.68 1.15 2.03
C ASP A 33 -19.97 1.89 3.34
N THR A 34 -18.95 2.30 4.09
CA THR A 34 -19.06 3.00 5.38
C THR A 34 -18.48 4.41 5.33
N LEU A 35 -17.48 4.65 4.48
CA LEU A 35 -16.86 5.94 4.26
C LEU A 35 -16.45 6.08 2.79
N ASP A 36 -17.25 6.79 2.01
CA ASP A 36 -16.85 7.23 0.68
C ASP A 36 -15.88 8.41 0.79
N ILE A 37 -14.59 8.16 0.58
CA ILE A 37 -13.55 9.17 0.67
C ILE A 37 -13.70 10.29 -0.37
N THR A 38 -14.46 10.06 -1.46
CA THR A 38 -14.72 11.09 -2.48
C THR A 38 -15.78 12.11 -2.04
N ASN A 39 -16.50 11.82 -0.95
CA ASN A 39 -17.50 12.71 -0.35
C ASN A 39 -16.90 13.48 0.84
N ALA A 40 -16.50 14.73 0.60
CA ALA A 40 -15.86 15.57 1.62
C ALA A 40 -16.70 15.77 2.90
N GLU A 41 -18.02 15.91 2.78
CA GLU A 41 -18.90 16.10 3.94
C GLU A 41 -18.97 14.82 4.78
N GLN A 42 -19.02 13.65 4.14
CA GLN A 42 -19.01 12.37 4.84
C GLN A 42 -17.68 12.15 5.56
N VAL A 43 -16.55 12.44 4.90
CA VAL A 43 -15.21 12.36 5.51
C VAL A 43 -15.14 13.23 6.76
N LYS A 44 -15.54 14.49 6.65
CA LYS A 44 -15.55 15.43 7.77
C LYS A 44 -16.42 14.91 8.92
N GLN A 45 -17.66 14.52 8.63
CA GLN A 45 -18.60 14.03 9.64
C GLN A 45 -18.04 12.81 10.39
N VAL A 46 -17.55 11.80 9.68
CA VAL A 46 -17.00 10.58 10.28
C VAL A 46 -15.80 10.89 11.18
N LEU A 47 -14.87 11.76 10.74
CA LEU A 47 -13.69 12.10 11.55
C LEU A 47 -14.07 12.96 12.78
N GLU A 48 -15.08 13.83 12.67
CA GLU A 48 -15.59 14.62 13.80
C GLU A 48 -16.34 13.75 14.84
N GLU A 49 -17.06 12.71 14.39
CA GLU A 49 -17.79 11.77 15.25
C GLU A 49 -16.83 10.77 15.94
N CYS A 50 -15.94 10.14 15.16
CA CYS A 50 -15.03 9.11 15.65
C CYS A 50 -13.83 9.67 16.42
N LYS A 51 -13.39 10.88 16.10
CA LYS A 51 -12.24 11.60 16.70
C LYS A 51 -10.98 10.72 16.81
N PRO A 52 -10.55 10.08 15.72
CA PRO A 52 -9.34 9.27 15.76
C PRO A 52 -8.10 10.15 16.00
N GLU A 53 -7.10 9.63 16.68
CA GLU A 53 -5.81 10.30 16.83
C GLU A 53 -4.92 10.11 15.59
N ILE A 54 -5.17 9.01 14.86
CA ILE A 54 -4.44 8.65 13.63
C ILE A 54 -5.45 8.17 12.58
N VAL A 55 -5.24 8.59 11.34
CA VAL A 55 -5.88 7.99 10.15
C VAL A 55 -4.81 7.28 9.34
N ILE A 56 -5.03 6.00 9.03
CA ILE A 56 -4.19 5.25 8.08
C ILE A 56 -4.99 5.08 6.79
N HIS A 57 -4.57 5.82 5.77
CA HIS A 57 -5.28 5.91 4.50
C HIS A 57 -4.77 4.85 3.52
N CYS A 58 -5.45 3.68 3.50
CA CYS A 58 -5.16 2.56 2.60
C CYS A 58 -6.07 2.51 1.37
N ALA A 59 -7.21 3.23 1.39
CA ALA A 59 -8.11 3.28 0.25
C ALA A 59 -7.43 3.94 -0.96
N ALA A 60 -7.43 3.25 -2.10
CA ALA A 60 -6.84 3.74 -3.34
C ALA A 60 -7.36 2.99 -4.56
N TYR A 61 -7.33 3.64 -5.71
CA TYR A 61 -7.44 2.98 -7.00
C TYR A 61 -6.07 2.40 -7.38
N THR A 62 -5.94 1.07 -7.32
CA THR A 62 -4.63 0.40 -7.42
C THR A 62 -4.39 -0.37 -8.73
N ASN A 63 -5.37 -0.36 -9.66
CA ASN A 63 -5.20 -1.04 -10.93
C ASN A 63 -4.42 -0.15 -11.91
N VAL A 64 -3.12 -0.42 -12.04
CA VAL A 64 -2.18 0.37 -12.85
C VAL A 64 -2.62 0.46 -14.31
N ASP A 65 -2.92 -0.69 -14.94
CA ASP A 65 -3.32 -0.74 -16.35
C ASP A 65 -4.64 -0.03 -16.61
N LYS A 66 -5.63 -0.25 -15.74
CA LYS A 66 -6.93 0.43 -15.88
C LYS A 66 -6.85 1.93 -15.59
N ALA A 67 -5.89 2.42 -14.85
CA ALA A 67 -5.70 3.86 -14.64
C ALA A 67 -5.34 4.58 -15.95
N GLU A 68 -4.73 3.89 -16.92
CA GLU A 68 -4.49 4.45 -18.26
C GLU A 68 -5.78 4.60 -19.07
N GLU A 69 -6.78 3.74 -18.84
CA GLU A 69 -8.06 3.75 -19.53
C GLU A 69 -9.11 4.62 -18.81
N ASP A 70 -9.07 4.67 -17.49
CA ASP A 70 -10.03 5.38 -16.62
C ASP A 70 -9.31 6.31 -15.62
N LEU A 71 -8.61 7.28 -16.17
CA LEU A 71 -7.91 8.30 -15.40
C LEU A 71 -8.86 9.06 -14.46
N LYS A 72 -10.09 9.34 -14.89
CA LYS A 72 -11.06 10.10 -14.08
C LYS A 72 -11.39 9.41 -12.76
N THR A 73 -11.59 8.09 -12.79
CA THR A 73 -11.83 7.33 -11.54
C THR A 73 -10.57 7.26 -10.69
N ALA A 74 -9.39 7.11 -11.31
CA ALA A 74 -8.13 7.13 -10.58
C ALA A 74 -7.88 8.49 -9.89
N GLU A 75 -8.10 9.61 -10.58
CA GLU A 75 -8.02 10.98 -10.01
C GLU A 75 -9.05 11.18 -8.89
N LEU A 76 -10.30 10.79 -9.11
CA LEU A 76 -11.35 10.94 -8.12
C LEU A 76 -10.99 10.24 -6.80
N ILE A 77 -10.45 9.02 -6.88
CA ILE A 77 -10.14 8.23 -5.68
C ILE A 77 -8.77 8.62 -5.09
N ASN A 78 -7.71 8.65 -5.93
CA ASN A 78 -6.35 8.83 -5.42
C ASN A 78 -6.00 10.29 -5.13
N VAL A 79 -6.62 11.25 -5.83
CA VAL A 79 -6.36 12.68 -5.62
C VAL A 79 -7.47 13.27 -4.77
N THR A 80 -8.69 13.40 -5.30
CA THR A 80 -9.80 14.06 -4.57
C THR A 80 -10.12 13.36 -3.26
N GLY A 81 -10.18 12.01 -3.23
CA GLY A 81 -10.39 11.25 -2.02
C GLY A 81 -9.29 11.47 -0.99
N THR A 82 -8.03 11.51 -1.41
CA THR A 82 -6.89 11.80 -0.52
C THR A 82 -6.90 13.24 -0.05
N GLU A 83 -7.25 14.22 -0.90
CA GLU A 83 -7.41 15.63 -0.52
C GLU A 83 -8.47 15.80 0.59
N ASN A 84 -9.62 15.16 0.45
CA ASN A 84 -10.69 15.21 1.45
C ASN A 84 -10.22 14.68 2.81
N ILE A 85 -9.52 13.54 2.82
CA ILE A 85 -8.95 12.95 4.05
C ILE A 85 -7.88 13.87 4.64
N ALA A 86 -6.96 14.37 3.81
CA ALA A 86 -5.84 15.20 4.26
C ALA A 86 -6.33 16.56 4.81
N ASP A 87 -7.27 17.22 4.13
CA ASP A 87 -7.87 18.48 4.57
C ASP A 87 -8.58 18.32 5.93
N ALA A 88 -9.38 17.26 6.07
CA ALA A 88 -10.07 16.99 7.33
C ALA A 88 -9.09 16.64 8.46
N CYS A 89 -8.08 15.81 8.19
CA CYS A 89 -7.03 15.49 9.17
C CYS A 89 -6.26 16.74 9.60
N GLY A 90 -5.86 17.59 8.63
CA GLY A 90 -5.13 18.83 8.91
C GLY A 90 -5.95 19.79 9.79
N LYS A 91 -7.23 20.01 9.48
CA LYS A 91 -8.13 20.85 10.26
C LYS A 91 -8.37 20.36 11.68
N LEU A 92 -8.42 19.04 11.88
CA LEU A 92 -8.66 18.41 13.17
C LEU A 92 -7.36 18.09 13.94
N GLY A 93 -6.18 18.34 13.35
CA GLY A 93 -4.88 18.05 13.96
C GLY A 93 -4.56 16.55 14.12
N ILE A 94 -5.22 15.70 13.31
CA ILE A 94 -5.08 14.25 13.28
C ILE A 94 -3.80 13.88 12.52
N THR A 95 -3.06 12.87 12.99
CA THR A 95 -1.92 12.33 12.25
C THR A 95 -2.38 11.48 11.07
N LEU A 96 -1.89 11.77 9.87
CA LEU A 96 -2.22 11.03 8.65
C LEU A 96 -1.07 10.13 8.22
N VAL A 97 -1.33 8.82 8.06
CA VAL A 97 -0.43 7.87 7.38
C VAL A 97 -1.01 7.60 5.99
N TYR A 98 -0.31 8.00 4.95
CA TYR A 98 -0.71 7.80 3.56
C TYR A 98 0.12 6.68 2.93
N ILE A 99 -0.54 5.66 2.38
CA ILE A 99 0.12 4.58 1.67
C ILE A 99 0.34 4.99 0.21
N SER A 100 1.59 5.20 -0.16
CA SER A 100 2.03 5.57 -1.51
C SER A 100 2.77 4.40 -2.18
N THR A 101 3.41 4.65 -3.30
CA THR A 101 3.97 3.64 -4.21
C THR A 101 5.34 4.07 -4.75
N ASP A 102 6.14 3.10 -5.19
CA ASP A 102 7.35 3.29 -5.97
C ASP A 102 7.07 3.84 -7.39
N TYR A 103 5.84 3.70 -7.90
CA TYR A 103 5.42 4.26 -9.20
C TYR A 103 5.46 5.80 -9.26
N VAL A 104 5.70 6.49 -8.14
CA VAL A 104 6.00 7.93 -8.14
C VAL A 104 7.35 8.24 -8.79
N PHE A 105 8.18 7.24 -9.03
CA PHE A 105 9.46 7.36 -9.72
C PHE A 105 9.40 6.81 -11.14
N ASN A 106 10.33 7.24 -12.00
CA ASN A 106 10.40 6.80 -13.40
C ASN A 106 11.12 5.45 -13.63
N GLY A 107 11.70 4.86 -12.58
CA GLY A 107 12.40 3.57 -12.69
C GLY A 107 13.74 3.59 -13.44
N CYS A 108 14.29 4.75 -13.79
CA CYS A 108 15.51 4.87 -14.62
C CYS A 108 16.82 4.82 -13.81
N ASN A 109 16.76 4.86 -12.48
CA ASN A 109 17.96 4.81 -11.66
C ASN A 109 18.58 3.41 -11.65
N THR A 110 19.91 3.37 -11.59
CA THR A 110 20.71 2.14 -11.44
C THR A 110 21.01 1.80 -9.97
N VAL A 111 20.63 2.68 -9.07
CA VAL A 111 20.73 2.54 -7.60
C VAL A 111 19.36 2.74 -6.97
N PRO A 112 19.10 2.20 -5.76
CA PRO A 112 17.83 2.40 -5.08
C PRO A 112 17.49 3.88 -4.90
N TYR A 113 16.23 4.25 -5.16
CA TYR A 113 15.70 5.58 -4.86
C TYR A 113 15.69 5.85 -3.36
N LYS A 114 15.88 7.11 -3.00
CA LYS A 114 15.77 7.61 -1.62
C LYS A 114 14.44 8.31 -1.42
N PRO A 115 13.96 8.46 -0.18
CA PRO A 115 12.72 9.17 0.11
C PRO A 115 12.69 10.63 -0.34
N ASP A 116 13.86 11.29 -0.40
CA ASP A 116 14.07 12.68 -0.82
C ASP A 116 14.39 12.85 -2.32
N ASP A 117 14.52 11.75 -3.07
CA ASP A 117 14.66 11.84 -4.53
C ASP A 117 13.38 12.42 -5.14
N MET A 118 13.57 13.24 -6.19
CA MET A 118 12.45 13.92 -6.86
C MET A 118 11.55 12.91 -7.58
N PRO A 119 10.25 12.88 -7.28
CA PRO A 119 9.28 12.06 -8.01
C PRO A 119 9.22 12.48 -9.50
N ASN A 120 9.05 11.49 -10.36
CA ASN A 120 8.86 11.67 -11.80
C ASN A 120 8.06 10.48 -12.35
N PRO A 121 6.74 10.39 -12.03
CA PRO A 121 5.89 9.29 -12.46
C PRO A 121 5.76 9.26 -13.98
N ILE A 122 5.66 8.05 -14.55
CA ILE A 122 5.56 7.83 -16.00
C ILE A 122 4.24 7.20 -16.43
N ASN A 123 3.33 6.98 -15.49
CA ASN A 123 1.99 6.45 -15.75
C ASN A 123 0.95 7.15 -14.86
N ASN A 124 -0.32 7.04 -15.25
CA ASN A 124 -1.44 7.71 -14.58
C ASN A 124 -1.61 7.27 -13.12
N TYR A 125 -1.38 5.99 -12.81
CA TYR A 125 -1.43 5.51 -11.43
C TYR A 125 -0.39 6.22 -10.56
N GLY A 126 0.87 6.20 -10.98
CA GLY A 126 1.95 6.88 -10.26
C GLY A 126 1.72 8.37 -10.13
N GLN A 127 1.22 9.03 -11.19
CA GLN A 127 0.89 10.45 -11.19
C GLN A 127 -0.19 10.77 -10.15
N THR A 128 -1.32 10.06 -10.15
CA THR A 128 -2.41 10.30 -9.20
C THR A 128 -2.00 9.99 -7.75
N LYS A 129 -1.15 8.98 -7.53
CA LYS A 129 -0.59 8.70 -6.19
C LYS A 129 0.36 9.80 -5.74
N TYR A 130 1.19 10.35 -6.63
CA TYR A 130 2.06 11.47 -6.32
C TYR A 130 1.27 12.75 -6.00
N GLU A 131 0.22 13.06 -6.74
CA GLU A 131 -0.67 14.18 -6.44
C GLU A 131 -1.34 14.01 -5.06
N GLY A 132 -1.69 12.79 -4.68
CA GLY A 132 -2.12 12.46 -3.31
C GLY A 132 -1.02 12.75 -2.26
N GLU A 133 0.26 12.47 -2.54
CA GLU A 133 1.36 12.87 -1.64
C GLU A 133 1.44 14.39 -1.47
N GLU A 134 1.28 15.14 -2.57
CA GLU A 134 1.29 16.63 -2.53
C GLU A 134 0.10 17.17 -1.72
N ALA A 135 -1.08 16.56 -1.85
CA ALA A 135 -2.23 16.90 -1.02
C ALA A 135 -1.93 16.68 0.48
N VAL A 136 -1.36 15.52 0.83
CA VAL A 136 -0.96 15.23 2.22
C VAL A 136 0.02 16.26 2.76
N ARG A 137 1.06 16.62 1.99
CA ARG A 137 2.05 17.64 2.39
C ARG A 137 1.43 19.03 2.52
N SER A 138 0.44 19.33 1.70
CA SER A 138 -0.20 20.65 1.67
C SER A 138 -1.16 20.88 2.84
N PHE A 139 -1.87 19.84 3.25
CA PHE A 139 -2.93 19.95 4.26
C PHE A 139 -2.50 19.50 5.66
N CYS A 140 -1.51 18.60 5.80
CA CYS A 140 -1.15 18.00 7.07
C CYS A 140 0.24 18.42 7.55
N GLU A 141 0.34 18.90 8.79
CA GLU A 141 1.62 19.08 9.48
C GLU A 141 2.14 17.75 10.08
N LYS A 142 1.22 16.87 10.49
CA LYS A 142 1.50 15.59 11.12
C LYS A 142 1.20 14.47 10.13
N TYR A 143 2.21 14.06 9.34
CA TYR A 143 2.00 13.02 8.34
C TYR A 143 3.17 12.05 8.22
N TYR A 144 2.83 10.86 7.78
CA TYR A 144 3.76 9.87 7.24
C TYR A 144 3.30 9.49 5.84
N ILE A 145 4.19 9.60 4.86
CA ILE A 145 3.99 9.03 3.53
C ILE A 145 4.82 7.76 3.46
N ALA A 146 4.16 6.61 3.40
CA ALA A 146 4.79 5.30 3.32
C ALA A 146 4.75 4.81 1.86
N ARG A 147 5.84 4.98 1.13
CA ARG A 147 6.00 4.42 -0.22
C ARG A 147 6.37 2.95 -0.12
N THR A 148 5.59 2.11 -0.76
CA THR A 148 5.81 0.66 -0.82
C THR A 148 5.86 0.18 -2.28
N SER A 149 6.26 -1.07 -2.50
CA SER A 149 6.35 -1.66 -3.84
C SER A 149 5.92 -3.11 -3.85
N TRP A 150 5.36 -3.57 -4.97
CA TRP A 150 5.07 -4.97 -5.27
C TRP A 150 4.36 -5.69 -4.13
N LEU A 151 3.31 -5.06 -3.62
CA LEU A 151 2.57 -5.54 -2.45
C LEU A 151 1.85 -6.85 -2.76
N TYR A 152 2.01 -7.83 -1.88
CA TYR A 152 1.33 -9.12 -1.92
C TYR A 152 0.92 -9.57 -0.53
N GLY A 153 -0.11 -10.41 -0.45
CA GLY A 153 -0.64 -10.91 0.81
C GLY A 153 -1.67 -12.01 0.60
N HIS A 154 -2.26 -12.47 1.68
CA HIS A 154 -3.27 -13.52 1.65
C HIS A 154 -4.63 -13.05 1.11
N HIS A 155 -4.84 -11.74 1.07
CA HIS A 155 -6.12 -11.13 0.70
C HIS A 155 -6.04 -10.48 -0.67
N GLY A 156 -7.10 -10.63 -1.46
CA GLY A 156 -7.21 -9.98 -2.76
C GLY A 156 -6.28 -10.55 -3.85
N LYS A 157 -6.36 -9.97 -5.04
CA LYS A 157 -5.54 -10.39 -6.18
C LYS A 157 -4.15 -9.75 -6.11
N ASN A 158 -3.11 -10.55 -6.30
CA ASN A 158 -1.74 -10.09 -6.34
C ASN A 158 -0.89 -10.99 -7.26
N PHE A 159 0.38 -10.64 -7.45
CA PHE A 159 1.28 -11.36 -8.33
C PHE A 159 1.53 -12.81 -7.88
N VAL A 160 1.65 -13.06 -6.57
CA VAL A 160 1.89 -14.40 -6.01
C VAL A 160 0.70 -15.31 -6.34
N GLU A 161 -0.53 -14.89 -6.05
CA GLU A 161 -1.74 -15.63 -6.36
C GLU A 161 -1.88 -15.87 -7.87
N THR A 162 -1.50 -14.87 -8.68
CA THR A 162 -1.50 -15.01 -10.13
C THR A 162 -0.52 -16.10 -10.59
N MET A 163 0.71 -16.11 -10.09
CA MET A 163 1.70 -17.13 -10.43
C MET A 163 1.24 -18.53 -9.98
N ILE A 164 0.69 -18.66 -8.78
CA ILE A 164 0.14 -19.92 -8.26
C ILE A 164 -0.98 -20.44 -9.18
N SER A 165 -1.87 -19.57 -9.65
CA SER A 165 -2.97 -19.95 -10.55
C SER A 165 -2.49 -20.42 -11.94
N LEU A 166 -1.28 -20.04 -12.32
CA LEU A 166 -0.67 -20.36 -13.61
C LEU A 166 0.33 -21.54 -13.54
N LYS A 167 0.43 -22.22 -12.40
CA LYS A 167 1.43 -23.27 -12.13
C LYS A 167 1.43 -24.45 -13.13
N ASP A 168 0.28 -24.74 -13.72
CA ASP A 168 0.11 -25.87 -14.66
C ASP A 168 0.34 -25.48 -16.12
N LYS A 169 0.78 -24.23 -16.39
CA LYS A 169 1.14 -23.80 -17.77
C LYS A 169 2.56 -24.25 -18.12
N ASP A 170 2.71 -24.82 -19.30
CA ASP A 170 4.01 -25.29 -19.83
C ASP A 170 5.04 -24.17 -19.95
N VAL A 171 4.62 -22.94 -20.31
CA VAL A 171 5.49 -21.79 -20.51
C VAL A 171 4.82 -20.52 -20.00
N LEU A 172 5.54 -19.79 -19.18
CA LEU A 172 5.18 -18.45 -18.72
C LEU A 172 6.25 -17.45 -19.19
N LYS A 173 5.79 -16.31 -19.73
CA LYS A 173 6.65 -15.17 -20.05
C LYS A 173 6.54 -14.15 -18.94
N VAL A 174 7.63 -13.86 -18.26
CA VAL A 174 7.70 -12.90 -17.15
C VAL A 174 8.80 -11.89 -17.42
N VAL A 175 8.53 -10.62 -17.13
CA VAL A 175 9.46 -9.50 -17.31
C VAL A 175 10.69 -9.69 -16.39
N ASP A 176 11.89 -9.43 -16.92
CA ASP A 176 13.17 -9.62 -16.20
C ASP A 176 14.03 -8.34 -16.11
N ASP A 177 13.62 -7.25 -16.77
CA ASP A 177 14.32 -5.97 -16.79
C ASP A 177 13.77 -4.93 -15.80
N GLN A 178 12.71 -5.26 -15.08
CA GLN A 178 12.16 -4.44 -14.01
C GLN A 178 12.60 -5.01 -12.66
N ILE A 179 13.28 -4.19 -11.87
CA ILE A 179 13.80 -4.56 -10.55
C ILE A 179 13.01 -3.82 -9.48
N GLY A 180 12.55 -4.55 -8.47
CA GLY A 180 11.77 -4.01 -7.35
C GLY A 180 11.92 -4.82 -6.07
N CYS A 181 11.22 -4.39 -5.05
CA CYS A 181 11.23 -5.02 -3.71
C CYS A 181 9.85 -5.60 -3.43
N PRO A 182 9.62 -6.92 -3.56
CA PRO A 182 8.38 -7.55 -3.12
C PRO A 182 8.15 -7.27 -1.65
N THR A 183 6.94 -6.86 -1.31
CA THR A 183 6.58 -6.47 0.06
C THR A 183 5.35 -7.26 0.51
N TRP A 184 5.51 -8.04 1.58
CA TRP A 184 4.39 -8.73 2.20
C TRP A 184 3.57 -7.76 3.04
N THR A 185 2.23 -7.81 2.94
CA THR A 185 1.30 -6.93 3.65
C THR A 185 1.52 -6.89 5.16
N VAL A 186 1.82 -8.04 5.78
CA VAL A 186 2.13 -8.13 7.21
C VAL A 186 3.44 -7.40 7.57
N GLU A 187 4.45 -7.46 6.70
CA GLU A 187 5.69 -6.70 6.91
C GLU A 187 5.47 -5.20 6.76
N LEU A 188 4.66 -4.80 5.76
CA LEU A 188 4.26 -3.40 5.60
C LEU A 188 3.48 -2.90 6.82
N ALA A 189 2.51 -3.66 7.32
CA ALA A 189 1.73 -3.31 8.50
C ALA A 189 2.62 -3.12 9.75
N ASN A 190 3.55 -4.03 9.99
CA ASN A 190 4.55 -3.88 11.06
C ASN A 190 5.50 -2.70 10.82
N GLY A 191 5.83 -2.40 9.57
CA GLY A 191 6.58 -1.22 9.17
C GLY A 191 5.85 0.08 9.51
N ILE A 192 4.55 0.14 9.22
CA ILE A 192 3.67 1.27 9.56
C ILE A 192 3.63 1.50 11.08
N LEU A 193 3.47 0.45 11.88
CA LEU A 193 3.54 0.56 13.35
C LEU A 193 4.86 1.19 13.82
N LYS A 194 5.97 0.81 13.21
CA LYS A 194 7.29 1.38 13.56
C LYS A 194 7.41 2.84 13.12
N LEU A 195 6.75 3.25 12.02
CA LEU A 195 6.74 4.64 11.57
C LEU A 195 6.08 5.57 12.57
N LEU A 196 5.03 5.15 13.26
CA LEU A 196 4.31 5.97 14.24
C LEU A 196 5.21 6.49 15.39
N ASN A 197 6.40 5.91 15.55
CA ASN A 197 7.41 6.33 16.53
C ASN A 197 8.59 7.09 15.88
N LYS A 198 8.49 7.51 14.61
CA LYS A 198 9.53 8.23 13.89
C LYS A 198 9.15 9.69 13.69
N PRO A 199 10.09 10.57 13.32
CA PRO A 199 9.75 11.92 12.85
C PRO A 199 8.76 11.88 11.68
N TYR A 200 7.88 12.88 11.58
CA TYR A 200 6.99 13.02 10.43
C TYR A 200 7.79 13.18 9.13
N GLY A 201 7.24 12.69 8.02
CA GLY A 201 7.89 12.79 6.71
C GLY A 201 7.60 11.62 5.77
N THR A 202 8.40 11.53 4.72
CA THR A 202 8.28 10.49 3.68
C THR A 202 9.28 9.37 3.94
N TYR A 203 8.83 8.12 3.81
CA TYR A 203 9.60 6.91 4.05
C TYR A 203 9.37 5.87 2.96
N HIS A 204 10.39 5.06 2.69
CA HIS A 204 10.23 3.82 1.96
C HIS A 204 10.00 2.69 2.95
N VAL A 205 8.90 1.98 2.80
CA VAL A 205 8.50 0.84 3.64
C VAL A 205 8.25 -0.34 2.73
N CYS A 206 9.27 -1.11 2.48
CA CYS A 206 9.24 -2.26 1.57
C CYS A 206 10.01 -3.44 2.14
N GLY A 207 9.82 -4.62 1.55
CA GLY A 207 10.57 -5.82 1.89
C GLY A 207 12.07 -5.63 1.71
N SER A 208 12.87 -6.49 2.34
CA SER A 208 14.32 -6.46 2.21
C SER A 208 14.77 -7.15 0.91
N GLY A 209 15.88 -6.66 0.34
CA GLY A 209 16.43 -7.17 -0.91
C GLY A 209 15.72 -6.59 -2.15
N HIS A 210 16.07 -7.15 -3.31
CA HIS A 210 15.48 -6.76 -4.59
C HIS A 210 15.54 -7.96 -5.56
N THR A 211 14.63 -7.99 -6.51
CA THR A 211 14.58 -9.02 -7.56
C THR A 211 13.86 -8.48 -8.80
N SER A 212 13.94 -9.20 -9.94
CA SER A 212 13.06 -8.96 -11.08
C SER A 212 11.72 -9.67 -10.89
N TRP A 213 10.70 -9.31 -11.69
CA TRP A 213 9.45 -10.07 -11.72
C TRP A 213 9.68 -11.54 -12.07
N TYR A 214 10.61 -11.82 -13.00
CA TYR A 214 11.02 -13.18 -13.33
C TYR A 214 11.66 -13.90 -12.13
N GLY A 215 12.61 -13.25 -11.45
CA GLY A 215 13.22 -13.78 -10.24
C GLY A 215 12.20 -14.08 -9.14
N PHE A 216 11.25 -13.16 -8.92
CA PHE A 216 10.18 -13.37 -7.96
C PHE A 216 9.26 -14.54 -8.33
N ALA A 217 8.84 -14.64 -9.60
CA ALA A 217 8.06 -15.78 -10.10
C ALA A 217 8.80 -17.11 -9.88
N LYS A 218 10.10 -17.14 -10.17
CA LYS A 218 10.94 -18.32 -9.98
C LYS A 218 10.96 -18.80 -8.51
N GLU A 219 11.11 -17.88 -7.56
CA GLU A 219 11.08 -18.21 -6.12
C GLU A 219 9.70 -18.71 -5.68
N ILE A 220 8.62 -18.15 -6.19
CA ILE A 220 7.25 -18.63 -5.93
C ILE A 220 7.13 -20.09 -6.38
N PHE A 221 7.55 -20.43 -7.61
CA PHE A 221 7.45 -21.80 -8.11
C PHE A 221 8.38 -22.77 -7.36
N LEU A 222 9.59 -22.35 -7.00
CA LEU A 222 10.49 -23.16 -6.18
C LEU A 222 9.88 -23.47 -4.82
N SER A 223 9.25 -22.50 -4.18
CA SER A 223 8.55 -22.70 -2.92
C SER A 223 7.40 -23.71 -3.03
N LEU A 224 6.64 -23.68 -4.14
CA LEU A 224 5.57 -24.67 -4.39
C LEU A 224 6.11 -26.10 -4.56
N ILE A 225 7.27 -26.27 -5.21
CA ILE A 225 7.91 -27.58 -5.37
C ILE A 225 8.34 -28.12 -4.00
N HIS A 226 8.92 -27.31 -3.14
CA HIS A 226 9.35 -27.72 -1.80
C HIS A 226 8.16 -28.07 -0.87
N ILE A 227 7.03 -27.41 -1.00
CA ILE A 227 5.80 -27.72 -0.23
C ILE A 227 5.20 -29.04 -0.69
N SER A 228 5.36 -29.42 -1.97
CA SER A 228 4.80 -30.66 -2.53
C SER A 228 5.69 -31.89 -2.29
N GLU A 229 6.93 -31.74 -1.84
CA GLU A 229 7.76 -32.86 -1.43
C GLU A 229 7.37 -33.35 -0.03
N PRO A 230 6.91 -34.63 0.14
CA PRO A 230 6.60 -35.16 1.44
C PRO A 230 7.85 -35.18 2.30
N THR A 231 7.83 -34.45 3.40
CA THR A 231 8.91 -34.50 4.41
C THR A 231 8.99 -35.95 4.93
N ARG A 232 9.95 -36.70 4.49
CA ARG A 232 10.26 -37.99 5.10
C ARG A 232 10.81 -37.73 6.51
N LEU A 233 9.94 -37.84 7.50
CA LEU A 233 10.38 -38.02 8.88
C LEU A 233 11.26 -39.28 8.91
N ARG A 234 12.57 -39.11 8.99
CA ARG A 234 13.47 -40.16 9.41
C ARG A 234 13.22 -40.35 10.91
N CYS A 235 12.41 -41.31 11.26
CA CYS A 235 12.46 -41.89 12.62
C CYS A 235 13.88 -42.45 12.82
N ILE A 236 14.60 -41.87 13.76
CA ILE A 236 15.79 -42.48 14.36
C ILE A 236 15.34 -43.29 15.55
#